data_fdeb41a2d02a086675482677328795de
#
_entry.id   fdeb41a2d02a086675482677328795de
#
_cell.length_a   1.000
_cell.length_b   1.000
_cell.length_c   1.000
_cell.angle_alpha   90.00
_cell.angle_beta   90.00
_cell.angle_gamma   90.00
#
_symmetry.space_group_name_H-M   'P 1'
#
loop_
_entity.id
_entity.type
_entity.pdbx_description
1 polymer ?
#
loop_
_entity_poly.entity_id
_entity_poly.type
_entity_poly.pdbx_seq_one_letter_code
_entity_poly.pdbx_strand_id
1 'polypeptide(L)'
;FELRYIQLENVTALPLSAQRKLIRLPAEGCMTLQDIRQRVRDVTQDYLSRGFITSRAWLPEQDISGGTLVIAVTEGKVETLTLDGHQENALRMVFPRAEGQILNLRDTEQGLEQLNRLNSRSLTVDILPGSREGFSRVELVPVSQRFPVSLDVGADNSGQKSTGSGQMNARLTADNLLGLADQWTLAAGRDSEYHHDRRSRSMQGGVSVPYGYWLFSAQYGWSDFYQTLSLGESPLRW
;
A
#
# COMPACT_ATOMS: atom_id res chain seq x y z
N PHE A 1 -35.57 22.47 -19.45
CA PHE A 1 -35.78 21.20 -20.14
C PHE A 1 -36.65 20.29 -19.26
N GLU A 2 -37.69 19.73 -19.86
CA GLU A 2 -38.50 18.71 -19.21
C GLU A 2 -37.84 17.35 -19.39
N LEU A 3 -37.34 16.73 -18.33
CA LEU A 3 -36.62 15.47 -18.38
C LEU A 3 -37.42 14.37 -17.67
N ARG A 4 -37.42 13.18 -18.27
CA ARG A 4 -38.06 11.98 -17.75
C ARG A 4 -37.05 10.99 -17.19
N TYR A 5 -35.84 10.97 -17.78
CA TYR A 5 -34.77 10.01 -17.39
C TYR A 5 -33.40 10.68 -17.46
N ILE A 6 -32.53 10.30 -16.52
CA ILE A 6 -31.08 10.54 -16.59
C ILE A 6 -30.43 9.16 -16.74
N GLN A 7 -29.59 9.01 -17.76
CA GLN A 7 -28.84 7.80 -18.03
C GLN A 7 -27.35 8.08 -17.84
N LEU A 8 -26.66 7.18 -17.12
CA LEU A 8 -25.21 7.20 -17.02
C LEU A 8 -24.62 6.17 -17.96
N GLU A 9 -23.63 6.57 -18.76
CA GLU A 9 -22.93 5.69 -19.68
C GLU A 9 -21.47 5.50 -19.28
N ASN A 10 -20.94 4.28 -19.51
CA ASN A 10 -19.57 3.89 -19.21
C ASN A 10 -19.23 4.01 -17.72
N VAL A 11 -20.19 3.72 -16.84
CA VAL A 11 -20.02 3.76 -15.37
C VAL A 11 -19.90 2.34 -14.85
N THR A 12 -18.68 1.92 -14.50
CA THR A 12 -18.40 0.58 -13.98
C THR A 12 -17.88 0.60 -12.53
N ALA A 13 -17.16 1.66 -12.14
CA ALA A 13 -16.54 1.78 -10.82
C ALA A 13 -17.48 2.26 -9.71
N LEU A 14 -18.61 2.90 -10.06
CA LEU A 14 -19.56 3.35 -9.05
C LEU A 14 -20.53 2.25 -8.64
N PRO A 15 -20.80 2.07 -7.34
CA PRO A 15 -21.81 1.13 -6.88
C PRO A 15 -23.21 1.59 -7.31
N LEU A 16 -24.12 0.63 -7.50
CA LEU A 16 -25.50 0.90 -7.95
C LEU A 16 -26.26 1.89 -7.06
N SER A 17 -25.98 1.92 -5.76
CA SER A 17 -26.57 2.88 -4.84
C SER A 17 -26.18 4.32 -5.15
N ALA A 18 -24.91 4.56 -5.51
CA ALA A 18 -24.42 5.87 -5.94
C ALA A 18 -25.02 6.27 -7.29
N GLN A 19 -25.03 5.36 -8.27
CA GLN A 19 -25.64 5.58 -9.57
C GLN A 19 -27.12 5.98 -9.44
N ARG A 20 -27.91 5.25 -8.64
CA ARG A 20 -29.34 5.56 -8.38
C ARG A 20 -29.54 6.95 -7.77
N LYS A 21 -28.63 7.39 -6.90
CA LYS A 21 -28.68 8.75 -6.33
C LYS A 21 -28.41 9.82 -7.39
N LEU A 22 -27.44 9.58 -8.25
CA LEU A 22 -27.01 10.53 -9.29
C LEU A 22 -28.03 10.70 -10.43
N ILE A 23 -28.80 9.65 -10.77
CA ILE A 23 -29.84 9.69 -11.81
C ILE A 23 -31.18 10.19 -11.31
N ARG A 24 -31.34 10.52 -10.02
CA ARG A 24 -32.59 10.98 -9.46
C ARG A 24 -32.94 12.38 -9.98
N LEU A 25 -34.10 12.48 -10.62
CA LEU A 25 -34.64 13.77 -11.10
C LEU A 25 -35.17 14.61 -9.93
N PRO A 26 -35.21 15.95 -10.07
CA PRO A 26 -36.00 16.83 -9.19
C PRO A 26 -37.48 16.48 -9.22
N ALA A 27 -38.21 16.81 -8.13
CA ALA A 27 -39.62 16.51 -8.04
C ALA A 27 -40.48 17.15 -9.15
N GLU A 28 -40.04 18.29 -9.69
CA GLU A 28 -40.73 19.05 -10.73
C GLU A 28 -40.42 18.53 -12.15
N GLY A 29 -39.51 17.57 -12.31
CA GLY A 29 -39.11 17.03 -13.62
C GLY A 29 -38.40 18.00 -14.56
N CYS A 30 -38.26 19.26 -14.17
CA CYS A 30 -37.64 20.33 -14.98
C CYS A 30 -36.20 20.57 -14.49
N MET A 31 -35.25 20.67 -15.45
CA MET A 31 -33.86 21.04 -15.18
C MET A 31 -33.43 22.21 -16.08
N THR A 32 -32.73 23.16 -15.49
CA THR A 32 -32.03 24.21 -16.24
C THR A 32 -30.69 23.68 -16.77
N LEU A 33 -30.09 24.40 -17.71
CA LEU A 33 -28.72 24.07 -18.16
C LEU A 33 -27.72 24.09 -17.00
N GLN A 34 -27.92 24.95 -16.02
CA GLN A 34 -27.10 25.06 -14.85
C GLN A 34 -27.23 23.81 -13.97
N ASP A 35 -28.43 23.26 -13.78
CA ASP A 35 -28.69 22.04 -13.04
C ASP A 35 -28.05 20.82 -13.72
N ILE A 36 -28.13 20.75 -15.05
CA ILE A 36 -27.48 19.69 -15.84
C ILE A 36 -25.94 19.75 -15.64
N ARG A 37 -25.34 20.94 -15.75
CA ARG A 37 -23.91 21.11 -15.49
C ARG A 37 -23.54 20.76 -14.06
N GLN A 38 -24.41 21.09 -13.09
CA GLN A 38 -24.17 20.70 -11.70
C GLN A 38 -24.22 19.17 -11.55
N ARG A 39 -25.15 18.50 -12.21
CA ARG A 39 -25.24 17.04 -12.17
C ARG A 39 -23.99 16.37 -12.73
N VAL A 40 -23.44 16.87 -13.81
CA VAL A 40 -22.16 16.38 -14.38
C VAL A 40 -21.01 16.55 -13.37
N ARG A 41 -20.96 17.70 -12.69
CA ARG A 41 -19.98 17.91 -11.62
C ARG A 41 -20.18 16.95 -10.46
N ASP A 42 -21.43 16.69 -10.05
CA ASP A 42 -21.76 15.77 -8.95
C ASP A 42 -21.29 14.35 -9.28
N VAL A 43 -21.46 13.88 -10.54
CA VAL A 43 -20.95 12.59 -10.99
C VAL A 43 -19.43 12.55 -10.88
N THR A 44 -18.74 13.55 -11.42
CA THR A 44 -17.28 13.66 -11.32
C THR A 44 -16.82 13.69 -9.86
N GLN A 45 -17.50 14.46 -9.00
CA GLN A 45 -17.15 14.56 -7.59
C GLN A 45 -17.32 13.24 -6.83
N ASP A 46 -18.33 12.42 -7.18
CA ASP A 46 -18.49 11.09 -6.58
C ASP A 46 -17.32 10.17 -6.95
N TYR A 47 -16.83 10.21 -8.20
CA TYR A 47 -15.61 9.51 -8.62
C TYR A 47 -14.38 9.98 -7.84
N LEU A 48 -14.16 11.30 -7.75
CA LEU A 48 -13.02 11.88 -7.03
C LEU A 48 -13.02 11.50 -5.54
N SER A 49 -14.19 11.55 -4.89
CA SER A 49 -14.32 11.20 -3.47
C SER A 49 -13.98 9.74 -3.16
N ARG A 50 -14.06 8.88 -4.18
CA ARG A 50 -13.71 7.45 -4.10
C ARG A 50 -12.28 7.13 -4.52
N GLY A 51 -11.50 8.15 -4.88
CA GLY A 51 -10.11 8.01 -5.30
C GLY A 51 -9.90 7.82 -6.80
N PHE A 52 -10.94 7.89 -7.63
CA PHE A 52 -10.82 7.77 -9.10
C PHE A 52 -10.48 9.11 -9.73
N ILE A 53 -9.29 9.62 -9.45
CA ILE A 53 -8.88 11.00 -9.73
C ILE A 53 -8.72 11.34 -11.22
N THR A 54 -8.60 10.33 -12.06
CA THR A 54 -8.47 10.49 -13.52
C THR A 54 -9.78 10.27 -14.27
N SER A 55 -10.88 9.95 -13.56
CA SER A 55 -12.19 9.73 -14.14
C SER A 55 -13.02 11.00 -14.16
N ARG A 56 -13.71 11.26 -15.27
CA ARG A 56 -14.49 12.48 -15.48
C ARG A 56 -15.80 12.20 -16.20
N ALA A 57 -16.87 12.86 -15.75
CA ALA A 57 -18.13 12.90 -16.44
C ALA A 57 -18.17 14.06 -17.44
N TRP A 58 -18.88 13.89 -18.54
CA TRP A 58 -19.07 14.87 -19.58
C TRP A 58 -20.43 14.67 -20.28
N LEU A 59 -20.87 15.70 -21.03
CA LEU A 59 -22.10 15.66 -21.79
C LEU A 59 -21.76 15.36 -23.26
N PRO A 60 -22.19 14.21 -23.82
CA PRO A 60 -22.09 13.96 -25.25
C PRO A 60 -23.05 14.89 -26.02
N GLU A 61 -22.76 15.11 -27.30
CA GLU A 61 -23.72 15.72 -28.22
C GLU A 61 -24.98 14.88 -28.24
N GLN A 62 -26.13 15.46 -27.89
CA GLN A 62 -27.40 14.75 -27.78
C GLN A 62 -28.59 15.65 -27.94
N ASP A 63 -29.71 15.10 -28.45
CA ASP A 63 -31.00 15.73 -28.43
C ASP A 63 -31.78 15.31 -27.20
N ILE A 64 -32.05 16.23 -26.28
CA ILE A 64 -32.77 16.00 -25.04
C ILE A 64 -34.29 16.29 -25.16
N SER A 65 -34.80 16.60 -26.37
CA SER A 65 -36.22 16.87 -26.61
C SER A 65 -37.11 15.67 -26.27
N GLY A 66 -36.58 14.45 -26.35
CA GLY A 66 -37.25 13.20 -25.93
C GLY A 66 -37.34 13.02 -24.42
N GLY A 67 -36.80 13.93 -23.61
CA GLY A 67 -36.84 13.87 -22.15
C GLY A 67 -35.78 12.97 -21.51
N THR A 68 -34.79 12.47 -22.29
CA THR A 68 -33.68 11.66 -21.77
C THR A 68 -32.39 12.48 -21.80
N LEU A 69 -31.71 12.57 -20.66
CA LEU A 69 -30.38 13.16 -20.52
C LEU A 69 -29.35 12.05 -20.34
N VAL A 70 -28.37 11.99 -21.23
CA VAL A 70 -27.23 11.09 -21.12
C VAL A 70 -26.04 11.83 -20.54
N ILE A 71 -25.44 11.26 -19.50
CA ILE A 71 -24.17 11.72 -18.92
C ILE A 71 -23.16 10.59 -19.12
N ALA A 72 -22.16 10.82 -19.94
CA ALA A 72 -21.11 9.85 -20.19
C ALA A 72 -19.94 10.04 -19.22
N VAL A 73 -19.27 8.97 -18.88
CA VAL A 73 -18.08 8.99 -18.03
C VAL A 73 -16.90 8.37 -18.79
N THR A 74 -15.76 9.06 -18.74
CA THR A 74 -14.49 8.48 -19.11
C THR A 74 -13.81 7.99 -17.81
N GLU A 75 -13.81 6.70 -17.59
CA GLU A 75 -13.11 6.07 -16.46
C GLU A 75 -11.63 5.94 -16.79
N GLY A 76 -10.78 6.71 -16.09
CA GLY A 76 -9.35 6.75 -16.35
C GLY A 76 -8.67 5.46 -15.94
N LYS A 77 -7.91 4.85 -16.86
CA LYS A 77 -7.23 3.57 -16.68
C LYS A 77 -5.71 3.73 -16.61
N VAL A 78 -5.06 2.80 -15.92
CA VAL A 78 -3.60 2.69 -15.91
C VAL A 78 -3.13 2.12 -17.24
N GLU A 79 -2.28 2.86 -17.97
CA GLU A 79 -1.64 2.40 -19.19
C GLU A 79 -0.40 1.58 -18.88
N THR A 80 0.49 2.15 -18.08
CA THR A 80 1.74 1.53 -17.63
C THR A 80 2.02 1.89 -16.18
N LEU A 81 2.69 0.97 -15.50
CA LEU A 81 3.20 1.17 -14.14
C LEU A 81 4.70 0.87 -14.14
N THR A 82 5.52 1.87 -13.82
CA THR A 82 6.98 1.79 -13.86
C THR A 82 7.61 2.31 -12.57
N LEU A 83 8.82 1.88 -12.28
CA LEU A 83 9.69 2.43 -11.26
C LEU A 83 10.98 2.89 -11.92
N ASP A 84 11.25 4.21 -11.86
CA ASP A 84 12.38 4.84 -12.53
C ASP A 84 12.48 4.44 -14.02
N GLY A 85 11.31 4.43 -14.70
CA GLY A 85 11.18 4.03 -16.10
C GLY A 85 11.26 2.53 -16.38
N HIS A 86 11.43 1.68 -15.36
CA HIS A 86 11.59 0.24 -15.52
C HIS A 86 10.44 -0.56 -14.93
N GLN A 87 10.15 -1.72 -15.52
CA GLN A 87 9.23 -2.70 -14.92
C GLN A 87 10.02 -3.63 -13.99
N GLU A 88 9.65 -3.66 -12.71
CA GLU A 88 10.21 -4.56 -11.72
C GLU A 88 9.18 -5.60 -11.25
N ASN A 89 9.63 -6.80 -10.88
CA ASN A 89 8.74 -7.82 -10.30
C ASN A 89 8.11 -7.35 -8.98
N ALA A 90 8.83 -6.53 -8.20
CA ALA A 90 8.32 -5.90 -7.00
C ALA A 90 7.02 -5.13 -7.25
N LEU A 91 6.89 -4.44 -8.40
CA LEU A 91 5.67 -3.73 -8.78
C LEU A 91 4.49 -4.69 -8.98
N ARG A 92 4.72 -5.84 -9.60
CA ARG A 92 3.67 -6.86 -9.80
C ARG A 92 3.19 -7.47 -8.49
N MET A 93 4.05 -7.50 -7.47
CA MET A 93 3.67 -7.95 -6.14
C MET A 93 2.78 -6.93 -5.43
N VAL A 94 3.15 -5.66 -5.45
CA VAL A 94 2.40 -4.61 -4.74
C VAL A 94 1.20 -4.07 -5.52
N PHE A 95 1.23 -4.17 -6.85
CA PHE A 95 0.15 -3.73 -7.75
C PHE A 95 -0.30 -4.86 -8.68
N PRO A 96 -0.86 -5.94 -8.17
CA PRO A 96 -1.28 -7.05 -8.99
C PRO A 96 -2.37 -6.61 -9.97
N ARG A 97 -2.10 -6.75 -11.28
CA ARG A 97 -3.03 -6.40 -12.38
C ARG A 97 -3.39 -4.91 -12.47
N ALA A 98 -2.51 -3.98 -12.08
CA ALA A 98 -2.82 -2.54 -12.15
C ALA A 98 -3.05 -2.05 -13.58
N GLU A 99 -2.26 -2.52 -14.55
CA GLU A 99 -2.36 -2.09 -15.95
C GLU A 99 -3.72 -2.53 -16.56
N GLY A 100 -4.37 -1.60 -17.24
CA GLY A 100 -5.70 -1.77 -17.81
C GLY A 100 -6.86 -1.61 -16.84
N GLN A 101 -6.61 -1.54 -15.53
CA GLN A 101 -7.64 -1.27 -14.51
C GLN A 101 -7.88 0.23 -14.37
N ILE A 102 -9.05 0.58 -13.84
CA ILE A 102 -9.38 1.98 -13.52
C ILE A 102 -8.42 2.45 -12.40
N LEU A 103 -7.76 3.59 -12.64
CA LEU A 103 -6.82 4.15 -11.69
C LEU A 103 -7.54 4.63 -10.43
N ASN A 104 -7.11 4.08 -9.29
CA ASN A 104 -7.55 4.52 -7.97
C ASN A 104 -6.34 4.98 -7.14
N LEU A 105 -6.42 6.21 -6.66
CA LEU A 105 -5.35 6.82 -5.86
C LEU A 105 -5.06 6.01 -4.58
N ARG A 106 -6.09 5.45 -3.94
CA ARG A 106 -5.92 4.66 -2.70
C ARG A 106 -5.13 3.38 -2.94
N ASP A 107 -5.38 2.71 -4.09
CA ASP A 107 -4.61 1.52 -4.48
C ASP A 107 -3.15 1.90 -4.75
N THR A 108 -2.94 3.07 -5.39
CA THR A 108 -1.61 3.60 -5.69
C THR A 108 -0.84 3.97 -4.41
N GLU A 109 -1.49 4.67 -3.47
CA GLU A 109 -0.92 5.02 -2.16
C GLU A 109 -0.56 3.78 -1.35
N GLN A 110 -1.46 2.80 -1.30
CA GLN A 110 -1.24 1.56 -0.57
C GLN A 110 -0.06 0.76 -1.12
N GLY A 111 0.06 0.64 -2.45
CA GLY A 111 1.21 -0.02 -3.06
C GLY A 111 2.52 0.75 -2.84
N LEU A 112 2.46 2.08 -2.87
CA LEU A 112 3.60 2.94 -2.54
C LEU A 112 4.06 2.73 -1.09
N GLU A 113 3.14 2.63 -0.13
CA GLU A 113 3.44 2.33 1.28
C GLU A 113 4.12 0.96 1.43
N GLN A 114 3.66 -0.07 0.70
CA GLN A 114 4.29 -1.39 0.72
C GLN A 114 5.74 -1.36 0.22
N LEU A 115 6.04 -0.55 -0.79
CA LEU A 115 7.41 -0.36 -1.30
C LEU A 115 8.25 0.48 -0.34
N ASN A 116 7.70 1.54 0.23
CA ASN A 116 8.37 2.42 1.19
C ASN A 116 8.57 1.77 2.57
N ARG A 117 7.98 0.61 2.82
CA ARG A 117 8.28 -0.24 3.97
C ARG A 117 9.74 -0.71 3.98
N LEU A 118 10.36 -0.81 2.81
CA LEU A 118 11.76 -1.18 2.67
C LEU A 118 12.68 -0.01 3.07
N ASN A 119 13.63 -0.27 3.95
CA ASN A 119 14.54 0.76 4.47
C ASN A 119 15.51 1.31 3.41
N SER A 120 15.73 0.54 2.35
CA SER A 120 16.69 0.84 1.28
C SER A 120 16.18 1.86 0.27
N ARG A 121 14.89 2.17 0.24
CA ARG A 121 14.31 3.08 -0.74
C ARG A 121 13.22 3.95 -0.14
N SER A 122 13.08 5.16 -0.68
CA SER A 122 11.94 6.04 -0.48
C SER A 122 11.47 6.49 -1.85
N LEU A 123 10.21 6.25 -2.15
CA LEU A 123 9.60 6.49 -3.44
C LEU A 123 8.46 7.50 -3.31
N THR A 124 8.22 8.26 -4.38
CA THR A 124 7.00 9.04 -4.59
C THR A 124 6.31 8.56 -5.88
N VAL A 125 5.11 9.02 -6.13
CA VAL A 125 4.33 8.63 -7.30
C VAL A 125 3.99 9.85 -8.14
N ASP A 126 4.24 9.75 -9.45
CA ASP A 126 3.80 10.69 -10.46
C ASP A 126 2.76 10.03 -11.36
N ILE A 127 1.64 10.73 -11.59
CA ILE A 127 0.59 10.30 -12.50
C ILE A 127 0.61 11.21 -13.71
N LEU A 128 1.02 10.67 -14.85
CA LEU A 128 1.23 11.37 -16.10
C LEU A 128 0.15 10.99 -17.12
N PRO A 129 -0.17 11.87 -18.07
CA PRO A 129 -1.05 11.51 -19.18
C PRO A 129 -0.52 10.30 -19.95
N GLY A 130 -1.41 9.39 -20.33
CA GLY A 130 -1.10 8.25 -21.18
C GLY A 130 -0.98 8.66 -22.67
N SER A 131 -0.66 7.68 -23.50
CA SER A 131 -0.59 7.85 -24.96
C SER A 131 -1.96 7.95 -25.63
N ARG A 132 -3.01 7.52 -24.92
CA ARG A 132 -4.40 7.51 -25.38
C ARG A 132 -5.29 8.26 -24.39
N GLU A 133 -6.36 8.86 -24.89
CA GLU A 133 -7.38 9.48 -24.04
C GLU A 133 -7.98 8.45 -23.06
N GLY A 134 -8.23 8.87 -21.82
CA GLY A 134 -8.71 7.98 -20.75
C GLY A 134 -7.65 7.06 -20.15
N PHE A 135 -6.37 7.19 -20.52
CA PHE A 135 -5.28 6.43 -19.94
C PHE A 135 -4.28 7.31 -19.22
N SER A 136 -3.64 6.77 -18.19
CA SER A 136 -2.61 7.43 -17.40
C SER A 136 -1.43 6.51 -17.18
N ARG A 137 -0.23 7.07 -17.19
CA ARG A 137 0.99 6.38 -16.80
C ARG A 137 1.27 6.68 -15.33
N VAL A 138 1.51 5.63 -14.56
CA VAL A 138 1.90 5.74 -13.15
C VAL A 138 3.38 5.45 -13.05
N GLU A 139 4.16 6.42 -12.61
CA GLU A 139 5.59 6.31 -12.44
C GLU A 139 5.97 6.48 -10.97
N LEU A 140 6.64 5.49 -10.42
CA LEU A 140 7.24 5.56 -9.10
C LEU A 140 8.65 6.12 -9.23
N VAL A 141 8.90 7.23 -8.55
CA VAL A 141 10.16 7.97 -8.66
C VAL A 141 10.94 7.83 -7.35
N PRO A 142 12.22 7.40 -7.41
CA PRO A 142 13.05 7.34 -6.22
C PRO A 142 13.39 8.73 -5.68
N VAL A 143 13.02 9.00 -4.43
CA VAL A 143 13.44 10.19 -3.67
C VAL A 143 14.80 9.95 -3.04
N SER A 144 15.00 8.75 -2.49
CA SER A 144 16.28 8.32 -1.95
C SER A 144 16.46 6.81 -2.12
N GLN A 145 17.71 6.42 -2.33
CA GLN A 145 18.14 5.02 -2.38
C GLN A 145 19.32 4.82 -1.46
N ARG A 146 19.32 3.70 -0.75
CA ARG A 146 20.40 3.27 0.14
C ARG A 146 20.82 1.85 -0.23
N PHE A 147 21.94 1.42 0.30
CA PHE A 147 22.35 0.03 0.16
C PHE A 147 21.27 -0.90 0.73
N PRO A 148 20.86 -1.96 0.02
CA PRO A 148 19.71 -2.79 0.41
C PRO A 148 19.99 -3.70 1.62
N VAL A 149 21.14 -3.62 2.22
CA VAL A 149 21.51 -4.36 3.43
C VAL A 149 21.98 -3.39 4.50
N SER A 150 21.43 -3.50 5.70
CA SER A 150 21.85 -2.74 6.88
C SER A 150 22.22 -3.70 8.02
N LEU A 151 23.22 -3.33 8.79
CA LEU A 151 23.65 -4.02 10.01
C LEU A 151 23.61 -3.04 11.17
N ASP A 152 22.77 -3.34 12.14
CA ASP A 152 22.68 -2.60 13.39
C ASP A 152 23.32 -3.44 14.51
N VAL A 153 24.22 -2.83 15.28
CA VAL A 153 24.84 -3.45 16.44
C VAL A 153 24.63 -2.58 17.67
N GLY A 154 24.32 -3.19 18.79
CA GLY A 154 24.04 -2.50 20.02
C GLY A 154 24.56 -3.26 21.23
N ALA A 155 24.83 -2.53 22.31
CA ALA A 155 25.09 -3.06 23.63
C ALA A 155 24.33 -2.22 24.65
N ASP A 156 23.69 -2.87 25.59
CA ASP A 156 22.92 -2.25 26.65
C ASP A 156 22.98 -3.07 27.94
N ASN A 157 22.35 -2.56 28.99
CA ASN A 157 22.26 -3.23 30.30
C ASN A 157 20.82 -3.59 30.68
N SER A 158 19.98 -3.86 29.67
CA SER A 158 18.57 -4.22 29.86
C SER A 158 18.33 -5.68 30.26
N GLY A 159 19.39 -6.48 30.34
CA GLY A 159 19.32 -7.87 30.76
C GLY A 159 18.98 -8.06 32.23
N GLN A 160 18.58 -9.28 32.58
CA GLN A 160 18.30 -9.65 33.97
C GLN A 160 19.58 -10.00 34.72
N LYS A 161 19.66 -9.64 35.99
CA LYS A 161 20.82 -9.98 36.86
C LYS A 161 21.07 -11.47 36.97
N SER A 162 20.03 -12.31 36.84
CA SER A 162 20.10 -13.76 36.91
C SER A 162 20.69 -14.42 35.65
N THR A 163 20.61 -13.78 34.49
CA THR A 163 21.06 -14.33 33.21
C THR A 163 22.13 -13.46 32.52
N GLY A 164 22.51 -12.34 33.12
CA GLY A 164 23.47 -11.37 32.62
C GLY A 164 22.80 -10.02 32.36
N SER A 165 23.25 -8.98 33.05
CA SER A 165 22.67 -7.62 32.94
C SER A 165 23.09 -6.91 31.66
N GLY A 166 24.33 -7.11 31.24
CA GLY A 166 24.80 -6.59 29.96
C GLY A 166 24.34 -7.44 28.80
N GLN A 167 23.81 -6.82 27.74
CA GLN A 167 23.36 -7.47 26.53
C GLN A 167 24.09 -6.88 25.32
N MET A 168 24.42 -7.75 24.38
CA MET A 168 24.91 -7.39 23.04
C MET A 168 23.94 -7.92 22.01
N ASN A 169 23.57 -7.07 21.06
CA ASN A 169 22.65 -7.43 19.98
C ASN A 169 23.20 -7.02 18.63
N ALA A 170 22.84 -7.78 17.61
CA ALA A 170 23.11 -7.46 16.22
C ALA A 170 21.87 -7.79 15.38
N ARG A 171 21.52 -6.92 14.44
CA ARG A 171 20.42 -7.10 13.50
C ARG A 171 20.91 -6.84 12.08
N LEU A 172 20.72 -7.80 11.22
CA LEU A 172 20.93 -7.69 9.78
C LEU A 172 19.55 -7.57 9.13
N THR A 173 19.36 -6.54 8.32
CA THR A 173 18.16 -6.38 7.49
C THR A 173 18.58 -6.32 6.03
N ALA A 174 17.88 -7.06 5.18
CA ALA A 174 18.13 -7.08 3.74
C ALA A 174 16.80 -6.91 2.99
N ASP A 175 16.76 -5.93 2.10
CA ASP A 175 15.58 -5.52 1.36
C ASP A 175 15.64 -6.03 -0.08
N ASN A 176 14.51 -6.53 -0.58
CA ASN A 176 14.28 -6.90 -1.98
C ASN A 176 15.30 -7.89 -2.55
N LEU A 177 15.71 -8.88 -1.76
CA LEU A 177 16.69 -9.90 -2.20
C LEU A 177 16.16 -10.77 -3.34
N LEU A 178 14.87 -11.08 -3.33
CA LEU A 178 14.22 -11.89 -4.36
C LEU A 178 13.57 -11.05 -5.46
N GLY A 179 13.61 -9.71 -5.36
CA GLY A 179 12.94 -8.83 -6.29
C GLY A 179 11.41 -8.80 -6.13
N LEU A 180 10.89 -9.22 -4.97
CA LEU A 180 9.46 -9.35 -4.68
C LEU A 180 8.97 -8.29 -3.68
N ALA A 181 9.72 -7.20 -3.49
CA ALA A 181 9.55 -6.24 -2.40
C ALA A 181 9.64 -6.92 -1.03
N ASP A 182 10.40 -7.98 -0.94
CA ASP A 182 10.64 -8.78 0.26
C ASP A 182 11.61 -8.09 1.22
N GLN A 183 11.43 -8.33 2.51
CA GLN A 183 12.36 -7.88 3.53
C GLN A 183 12.74 -9.06 4.43
N TRP A 184 14.03 -9.24 4.60
CA TRP A 184 14.63 -10.27 5.43
C TRP A 184 15.27 -9.64 6.66
N THR A 185 15.07 -10.28 7.79
CA THR A 185 15.69 -9.85 9.06
C THR A 185 16.33 -11.03 9.75
N LEU A 186 17.54 -10.84 10.26
CA LEU A 186 18.21 -11.77 11.13
C LEU A 186 18.71 -10.99 12.35
N ALA A 187 18.29 -11.39 13.53
CA ALA A 187 18.74 -10.78 14.78
C ALA A 187 19.37 -11.84 15.69
N ALA A 188 20.44 -11.48 16.34
CA ALA A 188 21.10 -12.29 17.35
C ALA A 188 21.40 -11.44 18.59
N GLY A 189 21.18 -12.02 19.75
CA GLY A 189 21.46 -11.40 21.03
C GLY A 189 22.17 -12.36 21.96
N ARG A 190 23.03 -11.82 22.81
CA ARG A 190 23.70 -12.56 23.89
C ARG A 190 24.05 -11.65 25.06
N ASP A 191 24.25 -12.30 26.23
CA ASP A 191 24.85 -11.61 27.35
C ASP A 191 26.31 -11.18 27.04
N SER A 192 26.70 -10.04 27.55
CA SER A 192 28.07 -9.52 27.45
C SER A 192 28.99 -9.97 28.61
N GLU A 193 28.41 -10.60 29.62
CA GLU A 193 29.08 -11.01 30.85
C GLU A 193 29.46 -12.48 30.76
N TYR A 194 30.58 -12.87 30.24
CA TYR A 194 31.04 -14.28 30.05
C TYR A 194 31.17 -15.06 31.34
N HIS A 195 30.07 -15.23 32.11
CA HIS A 195 30.05 -15.98 33.32
C HIS A 195 29.76 -17.50 33.07
N HIS A 196 30.36 -18.37 33.89
CA HIS A 196 30.10 -19.81 33.76
C HIS A 196 28.78 -20.26 34.40
N ASP A 197 28.20 -19.45 35.26
CA ASP A 197 27.03 -19.75 36.09
C ASP A 197 25.74 -19.16 35.51
N ARG A 198 25.82 -18.36 34.47
CA ARG A 198 24.66 -17.72 33.80
C ARG A 198 24.96 -17.40 32.34
N ARG A 199 23.93 -17.51 31.49
CA ARG A 199 24.04 -17.24 30.07
C ARG A 199 22.66 -16.92 29.48
N SER A 200 22.63 -16.02 28.52
CA SER A 200 21.46 -15.73 27.69
C SER A 200 21.90 -15.60 26.22
N ARG A 201 21.20 -16.30 25.32
CA ARG A 201 21.41 -16.22 23.88
C ARG A 201 20.07 -16.24 23.18
N SER A 202 19.93 -15.47 22.12
CA SER A 202 18.74 -15.49 21.27
C SER A 202 19.13 -15.34 19.81
N MET A 203 18.34 -15.93 18.95
CA MET A 203 18.44 -15.78 17.50
C MET A 203 17.02 -15.70 16.93
N GLN A 204 16.78 -14.75 16.04
CA GLN A 204 15.50 -14.56 15.38
C GLN A 204 15.75 -14.34 13.89
N GLY A 205 14.96 -15.01 13.06
CA GLY A 205 14.93 -14.82 11.63
C GLY A 205 13.52 -14.49 11.17
N GLY A 206 13.39 -13.62 10.21
CA GLY A 206 12.08 -13.23 9.66
C GLY A 206 12.15 -12.88 8.19
N VAL A 207 11.03 -13.10 7.50
CA VAL A 207 10.82 -12.67 6.12
C VAL A 207 9.41 -12.09 6.01
N SER A 208 9.28 -11.05 5.22
CA SER A 208 7.98 -10.50 4.85
C SER A 208 7.93 -10.16 3.36
N VAL A 209 6.80 -10.48 2.72
CA VAL A 209 6.56 -10.29 1.28
C VAL A 209 5.16 -9.71 1.10
N PRO A 210 5.00 -8.58 0.40
CA PRO A 210 3.69 -8.00 0.10
C PRO A 210 3.05 -8.68 -1.11
N TYR A 211 1.71 -8.69 -1.13
CA TYR A 211 0.92 -8.99 -2.34
C TYR A 211 -0.35 -8.14 -2.33
N GLY A 212 -0.39 -7.10 -3.15
CA GLY A 212 -1.45 -6.10 -3.13
C GLY A 212 -1.61 -5.48 -1.75
N TYR A 213 -2.80 -5.61 -1.18
CA TYR A 213 -3.12 -5.13 0.17
C TYR A 213 -2.60 -6.02 1.32
N TRP A 214 -2.11 -7.23 1.01
CA TRP A 214 -1.67 -8.19 2.01
C TRP A 214 -0.16 -8.11 2.23
N LEU A 215 0.24 -8.30 3.47
CA LEU A 215 1.63 -8.51 3.86
C LEU A 215 1.74 -9.89 4.51
N PHE A 216 2.41 -10.81 3.84
CA PHE A 216 2.70 -12.13 4.40
C PHE A 216 4.03 -12.08 5.13
N SER A 217 4.06 -12.60 6.35
CA SER A 217 5.29 -12.67 7.13
C SER A 217 5.42 -14.01 7.83
N ALA A 218 6.67 -14.49 7.91
CA ALA A 218 7.04 -15.65 8.68
C ALA A 218 8.22 -15.28 9.59
N GLN A 219 8.17 -15.75 10.84
CA GLN A 219 9.22 -15.49 11.82
C GLN A 219 9.56 -16.77 12.55
N TYR A 220 10.83 -16.95 12.82
CA TYR A 220 11.35 -18.03 13.65
C TYR A 220 12.24 -17.45 14.74
N GLY A 221 12.05 -17.91 15.97
CA GLY A 221 12.84 -17.48 17.11
C GLY A 221 13.36 -18.68 17.89
N TRP A 222 14.59 -18.58 18.31
CA TRP A 222 15.24 -19.51 19.22
C TRP A 222 15.89 -18.73 20.36
N SER A 223 15.74 -19.24 21.60
CA SER A 223 16.41 -18.67 22.77
C SER A 223 16.92 -19.77 23.69
N ASP A 224 18.08 -19.54 24.27
CA ASP A 224 18.72 -20.39 25.26
C ASP A 224 19.13 -19.53 26.45
N PHE A 225 18.73 -19.92 27.64
CA PHE A 225 19.13 -19.27 28.87
C PHE A 225 19.56 -20.30 29.91
N TYR A 226 20.51 -19.90 30.69
CA TYR A 226 21.08 -20.75 31.74
C TYR A 226 21.33 -19.90 32.99
N GLN A 227 20.89 -20.37 34.14
CA GLN A 227 21.14 -19.76 35.42
C GLN A 227 21.40 -20.81 36.48
N THR A 228 22.26 -20.51 37.43
CA THR A 228 22.51 -21.34 38.60
C THR A 228 21.72 -20.82 39.80
N LEU A 229 20.86 -21.65 40.35
CA LEU A 229 20.13 -21.38 41.58
C LEU A 229 20.82 -22.08 42.74
N SER A 230 21.22 -21.34 43.78
CA SER A 230 21.75 -21.91 45.01
C SER A 230 20.61 -22.10 46.02
N LEU A 231 20.22 -23.34 46.26
CA LEU A 231 19.30 -23.72 47.32
C LEU A 231 20.14 -24.37 48.45
N GLY A 232 20.55 -23.59 49.43
CA GLY A 232 21.43 -24.05 50.47
C GLY A 232 22.83 -24.42 49.97
N GLU A 233 23.36 -25.57 50.38
CA GLU A 233 24.72 -26.04 50.02
C GLU A 233 24.83 -26.71 48.64
N SER A 234 23.70 -26.91 47.91
CA SER A 234 23.70 -27.61 46.63
C SER A 234 23.23 -26.68 45.48
N PRO A 235 24.07 -26.44 44.45
CA PRO A 235 23.65 -25.67 43.28
C PRO A 235 22.75 -26.48 42.36
N LEU A 236 21.57 -25.98 42.02
CA LEU A 236 20.70 -26.52 40.98
C LEU A 236 20.89 -25.77 39.66
N ARG A 237 20.99 -26.50 38.56
CA ARG A 237 21.14 -25.98 37.20
C ARG A 237 19.85 -26.20 36.40
N TRP A 238 19.38 -25.18 35.79
CA TRP A 238 18.18 -25.20 34.90
C TRP A 238 18.55 -24.72 33.52
#